data_6e9a64fc0eeac331a9d88dc9fa1539f2
#
_entry.id   6e9a64fc0eeac331a9d88dc9fa1539f2
#
_cell.length_a   1.000
_cell.length_b   1.000
_cell.length_c   1.000
_cell.angle_alpha   90.00
_cell.angle_beta   90.00
_cell.angle_gamma   90.00
#
_symmetry.space_group_name_H-M   'P 1'
#
loop_
_entity.id
_entity.type
_entity.pdbx_description
1 polymer ?
#
loop_
_entity_poly.entity_id
_entity_poly.type
_entity_poly.pdbx_seq_one_letter_code
_entity_poly.pdbx_strand_id
1 'polypeptide(L)'
;MKVHAIIIVLLFSATCGIAQTSNTSSVSTKKTFSNPLPVKLGDPYILPDNGMYYLYGTGSRNGFPGYKSADLVHWESIGQVFTADPEKSFAVDAFWAPEVYKVNGKYYMFYSGQWRNNPTNELENFRIGIAVADKPEGPFTDFSDKPVFDPGYPIIDANVFFDSDGKMYLYYSRCCYKHAVESDLAKMAKEKGWYKEIEESWVYGVELKKDFSGIIGEPVLLLRPPVSLKDKQAEWESRSVTSKEVNRRWTEGSVTFKKGDDYYIMYSANNFAGQNYAVGYGVSKSPLGPFTKAANNPVLQKNTLKGGNVTGTGHNNIIYSSDGKEMFCVYHARTKATGNDRVVFIDRMTVKDGKLVVHGPTTTPQLLPSAPVGEQNK
;
A
#
# COMPACT_ATOMS: atom_id res chain seq x y z
N MET A 1 65.34 -38.37 -82.87
CA MET A 1 64.09 -38.52 -82.17
C MET A 1 64.31 -38.11 -80.75
N LYS A 2 63.85 -36.97 -80.28
CA LYS A 2 64.05 -36.48 -78.94
C LYS A 2 62.66 -36.60 -78.22
N VAL A 3 62.64 -37.41 -77.19
CA VAL A 3 61.46 -37.58 -76.29
C VAL A 3 61.54 -36.55 -75.25
N HIS A 4 60.46 -35.69 -75.08
CA HIS A 4 60.34 -34.72 -74.05
C HIS A 4 59.49 -35.34 -72.92
N ALA A 5 60.04 -35.42 -71.76
CA ALA A 5 59.32 -35.82 -70.57
C ALA A 5 58.62 -34.56 -69.96
N ILE A 6 57.28 -34.64 -69.78
CA ILE A 6 56.56 -33.62 -69.06
C ILE A 6 56.45 -34.03 -67.61
N ILE A 7 56.97 -33.16 -66.73
CA ILE A 7 56.84 -33.29 -65.25
C ILE A 7 55.59 -32.49 -64.84
N ILE A 8 54.59 -33.18 -64.29
CA ILE A 8 53.41 -32.55 -63.68
C ILE A 8 53.72 -32.33 -62.19
N VAL A 9 53.80 -31.06 -61.78
CA VAL A 9 53.91 -30.68 -60.37
C VAL A 9 52.49 -30.49 -59.81
N LEU A 10 52.05 -31.34 -58.90
CA LEU A 10 50.84 -31.18 -58.14
C LEU A 10 51.07 -30.25 -56.94
N LEU A 11 50.50 -29.07 -56.95
CA LEU A 11 50.45 -28.15 -55.86
C LEU A 11 49.25 -28.52 -54.96
N PHE A 12 49.56 -29.02 -53.75
CA PHE A 12 48.57 -29.14 -52.68
C PHE A 12 48.44 -27.78 -51.97
N SER A 13 47.31 -27.09 -52.17
CA SER A 13 46.94 -25.93 -51.40
C SER A 13 46.21 -26.37 -50.14
N ALA A 14 46.88 -26.26 -49.01
CA ALA A 14 46.27 -26.43 -47.67
C ALA A 14 45.47 -25.17 -47.34
N THR A 15 44.14 -25.25 -47.39
CA THR A 15 43.25 -24.24 -46.86
C THR A 15 43.14 -24.39 -45.34
N CYS A 16 43.80 -23.51 -44.62
CA CYS A 16 43.64 -23.36 -43.16
C CYS A 16 42.29 -22.70 -42.87
N GLY A 17 41.29 -23.50 -42.55
CA GLY A 17 39.99 -23.01 -42.11
C GLY A 17 40.09 -22.35 -40.72
N ILE A 18 40.03 -21.01 -40.64
CA ILE A 18 39.87 -20.28 -39.39
C ILE A 18 38.43 -20.49 -38.97
N ALA A 19 38.18 -21.33 -37.98
CA ALA A 19 36.90 -21.41 -37.29
C ALA A 19 36.69 -20.09 -36.52
N GLN A 20 35.87 -19.18 -37.06
CA GLN A 20 35.33 -18.04 -36.33
C GLN A 20 34.33 -18.57 -35.30
N THR A 21 34.75 -18.72 -34.04
CA THR A 21 33.84 -18.89 -32.92
C THR A 21 33.09 -17.56 -32.72
N SER A 22 31.89 -17.48 -33.27
CA SER A 22 30.95 -16.39 -32.93
C SER A 22 30.55 -16.57 -31.49
N ASN A 23 31.22 -15.85 -30.58
CA ASN A 23 30.72 -15.59 -29.24
C ASN A 23 29.46 -14.72 -29.37
N THR A 24 28.30 -15.30 -29.60
CA THR A 24 27.02 -14.68 -29.34
C THR A 24 26.89 -14.60 -27.82
N SER A 25 27.40 -13.53 -27.23
CA SER A 25 26.96 -13.11 -25.89
C SER A 25 25.47 -12.85 -26.02
N SER A 26 24.64 -13.76 -25.52
CA SER A 26 23.23 -13.52 -25.32
C SER A 26 23.11 -12.32 -24.39
N VAL A 27 22.81 -11.16 -24.94
CA VAL A 27 22.39 -10.01 -24.17
C VAL A 27 21.07 -10.43 -23.52
N SER A 28 21.13 -10.87 -22.27
CA SER A 28 19.94 -11.13 -21.48
C SER A 28 19.18 -9.81 -21.38
N THR A 29 18.11 -9.67 -22.19
CA THR A 29 17.19 -8.53 -22.07
C THR A 29 16.56 -8.63 -20.69
N LYS A 30 16.97 -7.72 -19.80
CA LYS A 30 16.38 -7.64 -18.45
C LYS A 30 14.90 -7.46 -18.59
N LYS A 31 14.10 -8.37 -18.01
CA LYS A 31 12.64 -8.29 -17.99
C LYS A 31 12.22 -7.04 -17.22
N THR A 32 11.26 -6.28 -17.76
CA THR A 32 10.76 -5.03 -17.18
C THR A 32 9.24 -5.05 -17.08
N PHE A 33 8.71 -4.19 -16.21
CA PHE A 33 7.29 -3.88 -16.09
C PHE A 33 7.07 -2.37 -16.05
N SER A 34 5.84 -1.92 -16.19
CA SER A 34 5.45 -0.51 -16.03
C SER A 34 4.16 -0.41 -15.21
N ASN A 35 4.07 0.62 -14.39
CA ASN A 35 2.82 1.00 -13.75
C ASN A 35 1.88 1.75 -14.74
N PRO A 36 0.55 1.71 -14.50
CA PRO A 36 -0.13 0.95 -13.45
C PRO A 36 -0.12 -0.55 -13.73
N LEU A 37 -0.18 -1.37 -12.66
CA LEU A 37 -0.47 -2.79 -12.80
C LEU A 37 -1.93 -2.98 -13.27
N PRO A 38 -2.26 -4.07 -13.98
CA PRO A 38 -3.60 -4.29 -14.54
C PRO A 38 -4.61 -4.76 -13.46
N VAL A 39 -4.60 -4.12 -12.29
CA VAL A 39 -5.46 -4.44 -11.15
C VAL A 39 -6.18 -3.17 -10.70
N LYS A 40 -7.52 -3.20 -10.72
CA LYS A 40 -8.39 -2.13 -10.23
C LYS A 40 -8.77 -2.40 -8.79
N LEU A 41 -8.05 -1.79 -7.86
CA LEU A 41 -8.32 -1.82 -6.43
C LEU A 41 -7.98 -0.48 -5.79
N GLY A 42 -8.76 -0.10 -4.78
CA GLY A 42 -8.33 0.85 -3.76
C GLY A 42 -7.62 0.13 -2.62
N ASP A 43 -6.83 0.85 -1.85
CA ASP A 43 -6.32 0.43 -0.55
C ASP A 43 -5.63 -0.95 -0.61
N PRO A 44 -4.61 -1.12 -1.50
CA PRO A 44 -4.02 -2.42 -1.78
C PRO A 44 -3.16 -2.90 -0.61
N TYR A 45 -3.37 -4.14 -0.20
CA TYR A 45 -2.55 -4.86 0.77
C TYR A 45 -2.02 -6.15 0.19
N ILE A 46 -0.73 -6.45 0.34
CA ILE A 46 -0.10 -7.68 -0.14
C ILE A 46 0.41 -8.51 1.03
N LEU A 47 -0.06 -9.76 1.09
CA LEU A 47 0.44 -10.80 1.98
C LEU A 47 1.42 -11.70 1.21
N PRO A 48 2.71 -11.83 1.62
CA PRO A 48 3.58 -12.88 1.14
C PRO A 48 3.30 -14.18 1.90
N ASP A 49 3.08 -15.29 1.18
CA ASP A 49 2.90 -16.61 1.79
C ASP A 49 3.39 -17.72 0.87
N ASN A 50 4.25 -18.61 1.37
CA ASN A 50 4.74 -19.81 0.67
C ASN A 50 5.25 -19.55 -0.76
N GLY A 51 6.03 -18.48 -0.96
CA GLY A 51 6.61 -18.12 -2.26
C GLY A 51 5.63 -17.45 -3.24
N MET A 52 4.41 -17.18 -2.81
CA MET A 52 3.39 -16.44 -3.55
C MET A 52 3.05 -15.13 -2.83
N TYR A 53 2.47 -14.22 -3.56
CA TYR A 53 1.90 -12.97 -3.07
C TYR A 53 0.40 -12.96 -3.28
N TYR A 54 -0.33 -12.53 -2.27
CA TYR A 54 -1.79 -12.40 -2.29
C TYR A 54 -2.15 -10.93 -2.10
N LEU A 55 -2.90 -10.37 -3.04
CA LEU A 55 -3.30 -8.97 -3.02
C LEU A 55 -4.79 -8.86 -2.72
N TYR A 56 -5.12 -8.02 -1.76
CA TYR A 56 -6.46 -7.66 -1.36
C TYR A 56 -6.64 -6.15 -1.43
N GLY A 57 -7.89 -5.69 -1.44
CA GLY A 57 -8.17 -4.25 -1.43
C GLY A 57 -9.66 -3.95 -1.56
N THR A 58 -9.99 -2.67 -1.49
CA THR A 58 -11.34 -2.16 -1.71
C THR A 58 -11.70 -2.27 -3.19
N GLY A 59 -12.69 -3.09 -3.53
CA GLY A 59 -13.06 -3.31 -4.93
C GLY A 59 -14.42 -3.96 -5.15
N SER A 60 -15.15 -4.27 -4.06
CA SER A 60 -16.48 -4.88 -4.11
C SER A 60 -17.43 -4.19 -3.13
N ARG A 61 -18.74 -4.25 -3.39
CA ARG A 61 -19.76 -3.63 -2.54
C ARG A 61 -20.13 -4.47 -1.32
N ASN A 62 -19.87 -5.78 -1.36
CA ASN A 62 -20.31 -6.73 -0.35
C ASN A 62 -19.18 -7.66 0.12
N GLY A 63 -17.95 -7.23 0.08
CA GLY A 63 -16.81 -8.02 0.48
C GLY A 63 -15.52 -7.62 -0.23
N PHE A 64 -14.62 -8.59 -0.44
CA PHE A 64 -13.29 -8.30 -0.98
C PHE A 64 -12.89 -9.26 -2.09
N PRO A 65 -12.46 -8.77 -3.25
CA PRO A 65 -11.79 -9.57 -4.26
C PRO A 65 -10.35 -9.87 -3.83
N GLY A 66 -9.79 -10.94 -4.38
CA GLY A 66 -8.41 -11.33 -4.19
C GLY A 66 -7.69 -11.59 -5.49
N TYR A 67 -6.37 -11.46 -5.45
CA TYR A 67 -5.46 -11.78 -6.56
C TYR A 67 -4.24 -12.50 -6.01
N LYS A 68 -3.56 -13.28 -6.86
CA LYS A 68 -2.28 -13.92 -6.53
C LYS A 68 -1.23 -13.63 -7.60
N SER A 69 0.03 -13.63 -7.20
CA SER A 69 1.19 -13.41 -8.08
C SER A 69 2.42 -14.13 -7.54
N ALA A 70 3.31 -14.58 -8.44
CA ALA A 70 4.62 -15.11 -8.07
C ALA A 70 5.71 -14.01 -8.07
N ASP A 71 5.46 -12.84 -8.67
CA ASP A 71 6.50 -11.85 -8.96
C ASP A 71 6.13 -10.39 -8.63
N LEU A 72 4.99 -10.16 -7.96
CA LEU A 72 4.44 -8.83 -7.61
C LEU A 72 3.92 -8.01 -8.80
N VAL A 73 4.05 -8.49 -10.02
CA VAL A 73 3.73 -7.73 -11.24
C VAL A 73 2.60 -8.38 -12.04
N HIS A 74 2.67 -9.70 -12.21
CA HIS A 74 1.67 -10.45 -12.96
C HIS A 74 0.65 -11.05 -11.99
N TRP A 75 -0.55 -10.47 -11.97
CA TRP A 75 -1.61 -10.81 -11.04
C TRP A 75 -2.73 -11.60 -11.71
N GLU A 76 -3.10 -12.71 -11.11
CA GLU A 76 -4.24 -13.55 -11.47
C GLU A 76 -5.36 -13.33 -10.46
N SER A 77 -6.58 -13.05 -10.93
CA SER A 77 -7.75 -12.96 -10.03
C SER A 77 -8.11 -14.32 -9.46
N ILE A 78 -8.33 -14.39 -8.16
CA ILE A 78 -8.84 -15.58 -7.48
C ILE A 78 -10.31 -15.43 -7.05
N GLY A 79 -10.99 -14.38 -7.56
CA GLY A 79 -12.39 -14.10 -7.29
C GLY A 79 -12.63 -13.39 -5.97
N GLN A 80 -13.85 -13.51 -5.43
CA GLN A 80 -14.20 -12.99 -4.11
C GLN A 80 -13.63 -13.92 -3.04
N VAL A 81 -12.76 -13.38 -2.18
CA VAL A 81 -12.18 -14.12 -1.05
C VAL A 81 -13.00 -13.97 0.23
N PHE A 82 -13.75 -12.88 0.34
CA PHE A 82 -14.77 -12.65 1.38
C PHE A 82 -16.03 -12.11 0.73
N THR A 83 -17.17 -12.69 1.09
CA THR A 83 -18.50 -12.20 0.72
C THR A 83 -19.35 -12.14 1.97
N ALA A 84 -19.84 -10.96 2.30
CA ALA A 84 -20.68 -10.75 3.47
C ALA A 84 -22.04 -11.46 3.32
N ASP A 85 -22.46 -12.14 4.36
CA ASP A 85 -23.82 -12.65 4.50
C ASP A 85 -24.74 -11.45 4.85
N PRO A 86 -25.76 -11.15 4.03
CA PRO A 86 -26.59 -9.97 4.23
C PRO A 86 -27.39 -10.00 5.54
N GLU A 87 -27.50 -11.14 6.21
CA GLU A 87 -28.24 -11.27 7.47
C GLU A 87 -27.34 -11.42 8.71
N LYS A 88 -26.12 -11.93 8.55
CA LYS A 88 -25.29 -12.37 9.68
C LYS A 88 -23.95 -11.66 9.80
N SER A 89 -23.40 -11.16 8.68
CA SER A 89 -22.07 -10.57 8.70
C SER A 89 -21.97 -9.37 9.63
N PHE A 90 -20.77 -9.18 10.20
CA PHE A 90 -20.41 -8.03 11.01
C PHE A 90 -20.81 -6.71 10.35
N ALA A 91 -20.47 -6.55 9.07
CA ALA A 91 -20.75 -5.34 8.31
C ALA A 91 -21.90 -5.52 7.32
N VAL A 92 -22.66 -4.43 7.11
CA VAL A 92 -23.77 -4.36 6.14
C VAL A 92 -23.39 -3.57 4.88
N ASP A 93 -22.34 -2.73 4.94
CA ASP A 93 -21.85 -1.88 3.84
C ASP A 93 -20.43 -1.41 4.16
N ALA A 94 -19.83 -0.61 3.23
CA ALA A 94 -18.54 0.04 3.41
C ALA A 94 -17.38 -0.95 3.68
N PHE A 95 -17.29 -1.98 2.87
CA PHE A 95 -16.17 -2.94 2.92
C PHE A 95 -14.90 -2.30 2.36
N TRP A 96 -14.04 -1.75 3.25
CA TRP A 96 -12.86 -0.98 2.86
C TRP A 96 -11.59 -1.47 3.54
N ALA A 97 -10.45 -1.23 2.85
CA ALA A 97 -9.10 -1.35 3.34
C ALA A 97 -8.83 -2.67 4.12
N PRO A 98 -8.97 -3.84 3.48
CA PRO A 98 -8.68 -5.11 4.12
C PRO A 98 -7.16 -5.32 4.22
N GLU A 99 -6.68 -5.74 5.39
CA GLU A 99 -5.32 -6.23 5.60
C GLU A 99 -5.35 -7.65 6.17
N VAL A 100 -4.52 -8.55 5.63
CA VAL A 100 -4.55 -9.98 5.98
C VAL A 100 -3.25 -10.41 6.63
N TYR A 101 -3.36 -11.04 7.79
CA TYR A 101 -2.23 -11.50 8.59
C TYR A 101 -2.31 -13.00 8.87
N LYS A 102 -1.17 -13.70 8.73
CA LYS A 102 -1.07 -15.12 9.09
C LYS A 102 -0.66 -15.26 10.54
N VAL A 103 -1.51 -15.83 11.37
CA VAL A 103 -1.26 -16.07 12.79
C VAL A 103 -1.66 -17.50 13.14
N ASN A 104 -0.75 -18.27 13.73
CA ASN A 104 -0.98 -19.66 14.15
C ASN A 104 -1.59 -20.56 13.05
N GLY A 105 -1.13 -20.37 11.79
CA GLY A 105 -1.57 -21.16 10.65
C GLY A 105 -2.92 -20.76 10.05
N LYS A 106 -3.58 -19.74 10.60
CA LYS A 106 -4.81 -19.15 10.05
C LYS A 106 -4.55 -17.75 9.50
N TYR A 107 -5.45 -17.28 8.65
CA TYR A 107 -5.38 -15.97 8.01
C TYR A 107 -6.51 -15.10 8.54
N TYR A 108 -6.15 -13.93 9.10
CA TYR A 108 -7.09 -13.00 9.69
C TYR A 108 -7.11 -11.72 8.85
N MET A 109 -8.27 -11.39 8.31
CA MET A 109 -8.53 -10.19 7.53
C MET A 109 -9.15 -9.13 8.44
N PHE A 110 -8.42 -8.07 8.71
CA PHE A 110 -8.95 -6.88 9.38
C PHE A 110 -9.50 -5.94 8.31
N TYR A 111 -10.71 -5.43 8.51
CA TYR A 111 -11.34 -4.56 7.52
C TYR A 111 -12.25 -3.52 8.15
N SER A 112 -12.43 -2.41 7.47
CA SER A 112 -13.43 -1.41 7.82
C SER A 112 -14.79 -1.80 7.29
N GLY A 113 -15.83 -1.63 8.10
CA GLY A 113 -17.19 -1.89 7.67
C GLY A 113 -18.22 -1.15 8.51
N GLN A 114 -19.38 -0.90 7.93
CA GLN A 114 -20.52 -0.36 8.67
C GLN A 114 -21.10 -1.46 9.56
N TRP A 115 -20.89 -1.29 10.87
CA TRP A 115 -21.25 -2.31 11.85
C TRP A 115 -22.78 -2.52 11.95
N ARG A 116 -23.25 -3.73 11.69
CA ARG A 116 -24.65 -4.12 11.69
C ARG A 116 -25.35 -3.81 13.01
N ASN A 117 -24.75 -4.22 14.11
CA ASN A 117 -25.33 -4.18 15.45
C ASN A 117 -24.89 -2.96 16.25
N ASN A 118 -24.61 -1.82 15.55
CA ASN A 118 -24.30 -0.60 16.24
C ASN A 118 -25.41 -0.20 17.19
N PRO A 119 -25.09 0.01 18.49
CA PRO A 119 -26.07 0.46 19.47
C PRO A 119 -26.51 1.92 19.27
N THR A 120 -25.79 2.69 18.44
CA THR A 120 -26.13 4.09 18.12
C THR A 120 -26.68 4.17 16.70
N ASN A 121 -27.65 5.07 16.45
CA ASN A 121 -28.17 5.34 15.11
C ASN A 121 -27.32 6.37 14.34
N GLU A 122 -26.01 6.32 14.52
CA GLU A 122 -25.10 7.22 13.82
C GLU A 122 -25.06 6.86 12.33
N LEU A 123 -25.21 7.89 11.49
CA LEU A 123 -24.82 7.77 10.09
C LEU A 123 -23.30 7.55 10.04
N GLU A 124 -22.84 6.67 9.15
CA GLU A 124 -21.42 6.39 8.96
C GLU A 124 -20.77 5.74 10.19
N ASN A 125 -21.39 4.71 10.69
CA ASN A 125 -20.95 3.94 11.83
C ASN A 125 -19.93 2.88 11.42
N PHE A 126 -18.73 3.31 11.04
CA PHE A 126 -17.66 2.42 10.66
C PHE A 126 -16.93 1.87 11.90
N ARG A 127 -16.67 0.58 11.88
CA ARG A 127 -15.80 -0.10 12.86
C ARG A 127 -14.89 -1.08 12.13
N ILE A 128 -13.91 -1.61 12.86
CA ILE A 128 -13.00 -2.62 12.37
C ILE A 128 -13.53 -4.00 12.73
N GLY A 129 -13.87 -4.79 11.72
CA GLY A 129 -14.21 -6.20 11.82
C GLY A 129 -13.02 -7.09 11.49
N ILE A 130 -13.15 -8.37 11.84
CA ILE A 130 -12.20 -9.42 11.49
C ILE A 130 -12.94 -10.55 10.79
N ALA A 131 -12.37 -11.04 9.69
CA ALA A 131 -12.74 -12.30 9.08
C ALA A 131 -11.57 -13.29 9.13
N VAL A 132 -11.84 -14.59 9.12
CA VAL A 132 -10.84 -15.65 9.26
C VAL A 132 -10.99 -16.70 8.17
N ALA A 133 -9.85 -17.24 7.71
CA ALA A 133 -9.79 -18.35 6.75
C ALA A 133 -8.64 -19.30 7.07
N ASP A 134 -8.70 -20.52 6.52
CA ASP A 134 -7.62 -21.51 6.60
C ASP A 134 -6.60 -21.37 5.46
N LYS A 135 -6.91 -20.55 4.44
CA LYS A 135 -6.08 -20.30 3.26
C LYS A 135 -6.10 -18.82 2.90
N PRO A 136 -5.03 -18.29 2.29
CA PRO A 136 -4.98 -16.88 1.86
C PRO A 136 -6.00 -16.56 0.75
N GLU A 137 -6.41 -17.58 -0.03
CA GLU A 137 -7.46 -17.45 -1.04
C GLU A 137 -8.87 -17.40 -0.44
N GLY A 138 -9.02 -17.61 0.86
CA GLY A 138 -10.32 -17.74 1.51
C GLY A 138 -10.96 -19.12 1.32
N PRO A 139 -12.29 -19.27 1.41
CA PRO A 139 -13.21 -18.17 1.75
C PRO A 139 -13.01 -17.68 3.20
N PHE A 140 -12.97 -16.37 3.35
CA PHE A 140 -12.99 -15.75 4.68
C PHE A 140 -14.43 -15.71 5.20
N THR A 141 -14.60 -15.90 6.50
CA THR A 141 -15.87 -15.77 7.22
C THR A 141 -15.68 -14.87 8.44
N ASP A 142 -16.72 -14.16 8.85
CA ASP A 142 -16.62 -13.30 10.01
C ASP A 142 -16.13 -14.07 11.25
N PHE A 143 -15.11 -13.51 11.91
CA PHE A 143 -14.57 -14.04 13.17
C PHE A 143 -15.48 -13.73 14.36
N SER A 144 -16.19 -12.59 14.28
CA SER A 144 -17.13 -12.11 15.32
C SER A 144 -18.17 -11.18 14.68
N ASP A 145 -19.35 -11.10 15.27
CA ASP A 145 -20.40 -10.11 14.99
C ASP A 145 -20.12 -8.75 15.66
N LYS A 146 -19.02 -8.65 16.42
CA LYS A 146 -18.57 -7.45 17.13
C LYS A 146 -17.30 -6.89 16.52
N PRO A 147 -17.06 -5.58 16.60
CA PRO A 147 -15.79 -5.00 16.23
C PRO A 147 -14.64 -5.49 17.12
N VAL A 148 -13.40 -5.33 16.67
CA VAL A 148 -12.18 -5.60 17.46
C VAL A 148 -12.27 -4.89 18.82
N PHE A 149 -12.72 -3.63 18.79
CA PHE A 149 -13.13 -2.84 19.94
C PHE A 149 -14.04 -1.71 19.48
N ASP A 150 -14.83 -1.15 20.38
CA ASP A 150 -15.68 0.02 20.10
C ASP A 150 -15.22 1.22 20.94
N PRO A 151 -14.58 2.22 20.31
CA PRO A 151 -14.15 3.44 21.01
C PRO A 151 -15.28 4.46 21.19
N GLY A 152 -16.51 4.16 20.73
CA GLY A 152 -17.65 5.09 20.74
C GLY A 152 -17.61 6.14 19.60
N TYR A 153 -16.77 5.96 18.60
CA TYR A 153 -16.67 6.81 17.41
C TYR A 153 -16.24 5.99 16.17
N PRO A 154 -16.46 6.50 14.95
CA PRO A 154 -16.08 5.81 13.72
C PRO A 154 -14.58 5.61 13.59
N ILE A 155 -14.18 4.38 13.25
CA ILE A 155 -12.79 3.99 12.98
C ILE A 155 -12.68 3.15 11.71
N ILE A 156 -11.61 3.38 10.94
CA ILE A 156 -11.30 2.68 9.69
C ILE A 156 -9.80 2.37 9.58
N ASP A 157 -9.40 1.67 8.53
CA ASP A 157 -8.02 1.47 8.09
C ASP A 157 -7.14 0.81 9.14
N ALA A 158 -7.49 -0.41 9.51
CA ALA A 158 -6.71 -1.19 10.47
C ALA A 158 -5.38 -1.62 9.87
N ASN A 159 -4.28 -1.34 10.59
CA ASN A 159 -2.97 -1.91 10.33
C ASN A 159 -2.45 -2.59 11.60
N VAL A 160 -2.03 -3.85 11.50
CA VAL A 160 -1.48 -4.60 12.65
C VAL A 160 0.03 -4.76 12.48
N PHE A 161 0.77 -4.28 13.46
CA PHE A 161 2.22 -4.43 13.54
C PHE A 161 2.60 -5.46 14.61
N PHE A 162 3.40 -6.45 14.22
CA PHE A 162 3.96 -7.49 15.10
C PHE A 162 5.37 -7.09 15.48
N ASP A 163 5.58 -6.70 16.72
CA ASP A 163 6.91 -6.30 17.19
C ASP A 163 7.75 -7.52 17.59
N SER A 164 9.05 -7.33 17.56
CA SER A 164 10.06 -8.35 17.93
C SER A 164 10.01 -8.81 19.39
N ASP A 165 9.38 -8.04 20.28
CA ASP A 165 9.13 -8.42 21.68
C ASP A 165 7.89 -9.32 21.85
N GLY A 166 7.23 -9.64 20.74
CA GLY A 166 6.02 -10.48 20.69
C GLY A 166 4.72 -9.76 21.05
N LYS A 167 4.75 -8.44 21.14
CA LYS A 167 3.54 -7.61 21.23
C LYS A 167 2.98 -7.33 19.87
N MET A 168 1.69 -7.03 19.83
CA MET A 168 0.98 -6.59 18.62
C MET A 168 0.39 -5.21 18.88
N TYR A 169 0.40 -4.39 17.85
CA TYR A 169 -0.16 -3.05 17.89
C TYR A 169 -1.14 -2.88 16.75
N LEU A 170 -2.31 -2.32 17.07
CA LEU A 170 -3.32 -1.91 16.09
C LEU A 170 -3.20 -0.41 15.87
N TYR A 171 -3.00 -0.01 14.63
CA TYR A 171 -3.10 1.36 14.17
C TYR A 171 -4.40 1.53 13.39
N TYR A 172 -5.05 2.68 13.51
CA TYR A 172 -6.31 2.93 12.85
C TYR A 172 -6.56 4.43 12.65
N SER A 173 -7.44 4.76 11.73
CA SER A 173 -7.87 6.12 11.46
C SER A 173 -9.18 6.38 12.19
N ARG A 174 -9.23 7.43 13.04
CA ARG A 174 -10.45 7.95 13.61
C ARG A 174 -11.09 8.94 12.63
N CYS A 175 -12.21 8.57 12.04
CA CYS A 175 -12.98 9.45 11.17
C CYS A 175 -13.73 10.46 12.01
N CYS A 176 -13.23 11.68 12.06
CA CYS A 176 -13.85 12.75 12.84
C CYS A 176 -14.83 13.54 11.98
N TYR A 177 -15.95 12.92 11.61
CA TYR A 177 -17.05 13.62 10.98
C TYR A 177 -17.67 14.63 11.94
N LYS A 178 -17.95 15.82 11.43
CA LYS A 178 -18.55 16.94 12.21
C LYS A 178 -17.77 17.29 13.48
N HIS A 179 -16.47 17.00 13.51
CA HIS A 179 -15.64 17.37 14.63
C HIS A 179 -15.42 18.87 14.61
N ALA A 180 -15.71 19.54 15.72
CA ALA A 180 -15.32 20.93 15.91
C ALA A 180 -13.80 21.01 16.06
N VAL A 181 -13.08 21.33 14.97
CA VAL A 181 -11.64 21.49 14.97
C VAL A 181 -11.29 22.93 15.24
N GLU A 182 -10.72 23.19 16.40
CA GLU A 182 -10.17 24.50 16.75
C GLU A 182 -8.69 24.59 16.37
N SER A 183 -8.40 24.61 15.08
CA SER A 183 -7.05 24.86 14.57
C SER A 183 -6.97 26.23 13.90
N ASP A 184 -5.78 26.81 13.77
CA ASP A 184 -5.56 28.07 13.05
C ASP A 184 -6.07 27.97 11.61
N LEU A 185 -5.90 26.82 10.98
CA LEU A 185 -6.42 26.56 9.62
C LEU A 185 -7.95 26.56 9.59
N ALA A 186 -8.60 25.94 10.59
CA ALA A 186 -10.05 25.92 10.68
C ALA A 186 -10.62 27.32 10.93
N LYS A 187 -10.03 28.07 11.86
CA LYS A 187 -10.41 29.46 12.15
C LYS A 187 -10.28 30.34 10.92
N MET A 188 -9.13 30.29 10.25
CA MET A 188 -8.91 31.06 9.01
C MET A 188 -9.90 30.70 7.91
N ALA A 189 -10.19 29.42 7.71
CA ALA A 189 -11.14 28.99 6.67
C ALA A 189 -12.55 29.46 6.94
N LYS A 190 -12.98 29.46 8.20
CA LYS A 190 -14.28 30.01 8.66
C LYS A 190 -14.34 31.53 8.48
N GLU A 191 -13.32 32.25 8.93
CA GLU A 191 -13.23 33.72 8.80
C GLU A 191 -13.27 34.19 7.34
N LYS A 192 -12.65 33.44 6.44
CA LYS A 192 -12.65 33.73 4.99
C LYS A 192 -13.90 33.24 4.27
N GLY A 193 -14.81 32.56 4.96
CA GLY A 193 -16.02 32.00 4.37
C GLY A 193 -15.75 30.91 3.32
N TRP A 194 -14.60 30.23 3.38
CA TRP A 194 -14.26 29.17 2.44
C TRP A 194 -15.05 27.90 2.69
N TYR A 195 -15.30 27.59 3.98
CA TYR A 195 -16.02 26.40 4.40
C TYR A 195 -16.89 26.69 5.60
N LYS A 196 -18.04 26.03 5.68
CA LYS A 196 -18.91 26.03 6.86
C LYS A 196 -18.40 25.05 7.92
N GLU A 197 -17.78 23.95 7.48
CA GLU A 197 -17.37 22.86 8.35
C GLU A 197 -16.00 22.31 7.92
N ILE A 198 -15.22 21.87 8.90
CA ILE A 198 -13.96 21.15 8.70
C ILE A 198 -14.07 19.81 9.39
N GLU A 199 -13.94 18.75 8.60
CA GLU A 199 -13.82 17.37 9.08
C GLU A 199 -12.35 16.95 9.12
N GLU A 200 -11.98 16.16 10.11
CA GLU A 200 -10.63 15.62 10.22
C GLU A 200 -10.65 14.09 10.40
N SER A 201 -9.59 13.44 9.97
CA SER A 201 -9.26 12.08 10.38
C SER A 201 -7.87 12.06 11.03
N TRP A 202 -7.75 11.33 12.14
CA TRP A 202 -6.54 11.22 12.95
C TRP A 202 -6.11 9.77 13.08
N VAL A 203 -4.81 9.52 13.11
CA VAL A 203 -4.25 8.17 13.29
C VAL A 203 -3.95 7.93 14.77
N TYR A 204 -4.49 6.83 15.27
CA TYR A 204 -4.27 6.32 16.62
C TYR A 204 -3.53 4.99 16.58
N GLY A 205 -2.91 4.62 17.69
CA GLY A 205 -2.33 3.31 17.93
C GLY A 205 -2.65 2.81 19.33
N VAL A 206 -2.74 1.49 19.48
CA VAL A 206 -3.00 0.83 20.75
C VAL A 206 -2.41 -0.58 20.72
N GLU A 207 -2.02 -1.13 21.89
CA GLU A 207 -1.61 -2.53 21.97
C GLU A 207 -2.82 -3.45 21.76
N LEU A 208 -2.69 -4.43 20.88
CA LEU A 208 -3.73 -5.41 20.51
C LEU A 208 -3.53 -6.71 21.29
N LYS A 209 -4.59 -7.30 21.82
CA LYS A 209 -4.52 -8.63 22.41
C LYS A 209 -4.16 -9.68 21.38
N LYS A 210 -3.36 -10.68 21.77
CA LYS A 210 -2.84 -11.73 20.87
C LYS A 210 -3.94 -12.65 20.28
N ASP A 211 -5.07 -12.73 20.91
CA ASP A 211 -6.24 -13.49 20.47
C ASP A 211 -7.26 -12.66 19.69
N PHE A 212 -6.92 -11.38 19.43
CA PHE A 212 -7.78 -10.40 18.76
C PHE A 212 -9.11 -10.08 19.48
N SER A 213 -9.23 -10.45 20.74
CA SER A 213 -10.46 -10.22 21.52
C SER A 213 -10.61 -8.77 22.04
N GLY A 214 -9.71 -7.88 21.65
CA GLY A 214 -9.75 -6.47 22.08
C GLY A 214 -8.36 -5.86 22.22
N ILE A 215 -8.31 -4.72 22.89
CA ILE A 215 -7.10 -3.90 23.08
C ILE A 215 -6.58 -4.00 24.51
N ILE A 216 -5.34 -3.52 24.71
CA ILE A 216 -4.68 -3.38 26.02
C ILE A 216 -4.32 -1.92 26.21
N GLY A 217 -4.81 -1.31 27.30
CA GLY A 217 -4.61 0.12 27.57
C GLY A 217 -5.50 1.03 26.73
N GLU A 218 -5.16 2.32 26.71
CA GLU A 218 -5.92 3.35 26.02
C GLU A 218 -5.28 3.70 24.65
N PRO A 219 -6.07 3.97 23.60
CA PRO A 219 -5.55 4.45 22.33
C PRO A 219 -4.78 5.76 22.44
N VAL A 220 -3.63 5.83 21.80
CA VAL A 220 -2.75 7.00 21.75
C VAL A 220 -2.87 7.70 20.41
N LEU A 221 -3.08 9.02 20.41
CA LEU A 221 -3.02 9.84 19.20
C LEU A 221 -1.58 9.91 18.67
N LEU A 222 -1.36 9.42 17.46
CA LEU A 222 -0.03 9.35 16.84
C LEU A 222 0.18 10.45 15.80
N LEU A 223 -0.81 10.66 14.91
CA LEU A 223 -0.72 11.63 13.82
C LEU A 223 -2.07 12.32 13.63
N ARG A 224 -2.02 13.60 13.24
CA ARG A 224 -3.17 14.39 12.83
C ARG A 224 -2.74 15.45 11.82
N PRO A 225 -3.67 16.00 11.02
CA PRO A 225 -3.36 17.16 10.18
C PRO A 225 -2.80 18.32 11.01
N PRO A 226 -2.00 19.22 10.42
CA PRO A 226 -1.43 20.36 11.11
C PRO A 226 -2.50 21.25 11.75
N VAL A 227 -2.23 21.73 12.96
CA VAL A 227 -3.12 22.66 13.70
C VAL A 227 -2.74 24.12 13.47
N SER A 228 -1.60 24.38 12.83
CA SER A 228 -1.07 25.73 12.59
C SER A 228 -0.57 25.86 11.14
N LEU A 229 -0.81 27.05 10.56
CA LEU A 229 -0.24 27.45 9.26
C LEU A 229 1.30 27.50 9.23
N LYS A 230 1.93 27.62 10.40
CA LYS A 230 3.40 27.64 10.54
C LYS A 230 4.01 26.24 10.46
N ASP A 231 3.20 25.19 10.58
CA ASP A 231 3.68 23.82 10.42
C ASP A 231 4.06 23.56 8.97
N LYS A 232 5.25 23.03 8.74
CA LYS A 232 5.77 22.70 7.40
C LYS A 232 4.92 21.67 6.67
N GLN A 233 4.17 20.84 7.40
CA GLN A 233 3.27 19.84 6.81
C GLN A 233 1.94 20.44 6.33
N ALA A 234 1.61 21.66 6.76
CA ALA A 234 0.31 22.29 6.43
C ALA A 234 0.11 22.46 4.91
N GLU A 235 1.17 22.70 4.15
CA GLU A 235 1.08 22.87 2.71
C GLU A 235 0.56 21.61 2.01
N TRP A 236 1.09 20.43 2.31
CA TRP A 236 0.73 19.23 1.59
C TRP A 236 -0.43 18.43 2.22
N GLU A 237 -0.59 18.46 3.54
CA GLU A 237 -1.64 17.70 4.25
C GLU A 237 -3.01 18.40 4.27
N SER A 238 -3.09 19.66 3.85
CA SER A 238 -4.31 20.46 3.95
C SER A 238 -4.82 20.98 2.61
N ARG A 239 -4.65 20.20 1.54
CA ARG A 239 -5.05 20.56 0.17
C ARG A 239 -6.41 20.01 -0.23
N SER A 240 -7.03 19.18 0.60
CA SER A 240 -8.29 18.53 0.26
C SER A 240 -9.46 19.46 0.44
N VAL A 241 -10.29 19.48 -0.61
CA VAL A 241 -11.61 20.08 -0.58
C VAL A 241 -12.57 19.05 -1.15
N THR A 242 -13.58 18.65 -0.36
CA THR A 242 -14.56 17.69 -0.82
C THR A 242 -15.85 18.33 -1.30
N SER A 243 -16.17 19.52 -0.80
CA SER A 243 -17.30 20.33 -1.26
C SER A 243 -17.03 21.82 -1.04
N LYS A 244 -17.94 22.69 -1.51
CA LYS A 244 -17.86 24.13 -1.21
C LYS A 244 -18.08 24.46 0.26
N GLU A 245 -18.66 23.54 1.03
CA GLU A 245 -19.06 23.77 2.41
C GLU A 245 -18.16 23.08 3.42
N VAL A 246 -17.63 21.91 3.07
CA VAL A 246 -16.85 21.04 3.95
C VAL A 246 -15.46 20.86 3.41
N ASN A 247 -14.46 21.11 4.23
CA ASN A 247 -13.05 20.75 3.99
C ASN A 247 -12.72 19.52 4.81
N ARG A 248 -12.27 18.47 4.14
CA ARG A 248 -11.78 17.25 4.79
C ARG A 248 -10.28 17.26 4.90
N ARG A 249 -9.81 17.41 6.13
CA ARG A 249 -8.40 17.33 6.50
C ARG A 249 -8.14 15.93 7.06
N TRP A 250 -7.51 15.13 6.26
CA TRP A 250 -7.44 13.69 6.47
C TRP A 250 -6.02 13.20 6.62
N THR A 251 -5.74 12.45 7.70
CA THR A 251 -4.59 11.55 7.82
C THR A 251 -5.13 10.15 8.09
N GLU A 252 -4.80 9.19 7.22
CA GLU A 252 -5.38 7.85 7.24
C GLU A 252 -4.46 6.81 6.61
N GLY A 253 -4.92 5.54 6.55
CA GLY A 253 -4.26 4.46 5.83
C GLY A 253 -2.82 4.28 6.27
N SER A 254 -2.60 4.19 7.59
CA SER A 254 -1.26 4.07 8.13
C SER A 254 -0.72 2.65 7.99
N VAL A 255 0.57 2.52 7.69
CA VAL A 255 1.33 1.27 7.77
C VAL A 255 2.59 1.47 8.57
N THR A 256 2.81 0.59 9.54
CA THR A 256 3.94 0.68 10.48
C THR A 256 4.93 -0.44 10.24
N PHE A 257 6.21 -0.10 10.27
CA PHE A 257 7.31 -1.05 10.22
C PHE A 257 8.49 -0.59 11.09
N LYS A 258 9.38 -1.53 11.43
CA LYS A 258 10.59 -1.25 12.19
C LYS A 258 11.83 -1.44 11.32
N LYS A 259 12.79 -0.53 11.43
CA LYS A 259 14.12 -0.69 10.82
C LYS A 259 15.21 -0.23 11.79
N GLY A 260 16.05 -1.17 12.19
CA GLY A 260 16.94 -0.94 13.34
C GLY A 260 16.11 -0.69 14.60
N ASP A 261 16.43 0.37 15.31
CA ASP A 261 15.73 0.77 16.54
C ASP A 261 14.60 1.79 16.29
N ASP A 262 14.35 2.13 15.02
CA ASP A 262 13.36 3.13 14.65
C ASP A 262 12.07 2.49 14.13
N TYR A 263 10.95 3.02 14.62
CA TYR A 263 9.62 2.74 14.09
C TYR A 263 9.25 3.81 13.08
N TYR A 264 8.83 3.37 11.92
CA TYR A 264 8.34 4.21 10.83
C TYR A 264 6.85 3.99 10.69
N ILE A 265 6.07 5.08 10.67
CA ILE A 265 4.65 5.05 10.32
C ILE A 265 4.47 5.85 9.03
N MET A 266 4.12 5.17 7.95
CA MET A 266 3.68 5.84 6.73
C MET A 266 2.17 6.10 6.84
N TYR A 267 1.69 7.18 6.25
CA TYR A 267 0.28 7.56 6.28
C TYR A 267 -0.09 8.35 5.05
N SER A 268 -1.34 8.28 4.68
CA SER A 268 -1.89 9.09 3.59
C SER A 268 -2.55 10.35 4.13
N ALA A 269 -2.54 11.41 3.34
CA ALA A 269 -3.23 12.64 3.69
C ALA A 269 -3.98 13.23 2.49
N ASN A 270 -4.94 14.10 2.80
CA ASN A 270 -5.94 14.65 1.91
C ASN A 270 -7.10 13.67 1.61
N ASN A 271 -7.92 14.00 0.60
CA ASN A 271 -9.05 13.17 0.21
C ASN A 271 -8.64 12.12 -0.81
N PHE A 272 -8.97 10.85 -0.55
CA PHE A 272 -8.63 9.71 -1.42
C PHE A 272 -9.17 9.85 -2.85
N ALA A 273 -10.30 10.53 -3.04
CA ALA A 273 -10.89 10.77 -4.36
C ALA A 273 -10.22 11.92 -5.12
N GLY A 274 -9.41 12.73 -4.43
CA GLY A 274 -8.77 13.92 -4.99
C GLY A 274 -7.39 13.64 -5.58
N GLN A 275 -6.96 14.54 -6.47
CA GLN A 275 -5.62 14.48 -7.07
C GLN A 275 -4.47 14.73 -6.07
N ASN A 276 -4.76 15.31 -4.92
CA ASN A 276 -3.75 15.70 -3.91
C ASN A 276 -3.53 14.63 -2.84
N TYR A 277 -4.21 13.48 -2.92
CA TYR A 277 -3.93 12.35 -2.05
C TYR A 277 -2.46 11.97 -2.16
N ALA A 278 -1.77 11.86 -1.04
CA ALA A 278 -0.32 11.73 -1.00
C ALA A 278 0.11 11.00 0.27
N VAL A 279 1.33 10.47 0.29
CA VAL A 279 1.90 9.71 1.41
C VAL A 279 3.05 10.47 2.05
N GLY A 280 3.00 10.57 3.36
CA GLY A 280 4.10 10.98 4.22
C GLY A 280 4.50 9.89 5.21
N TYR A 281 5.46 10.19 6.07
CA TYR A 281 5.83 9.31 7.17
C TYR A 281 6.28 10.09 8.40
N GLY A 282 6.25 9.40 9.54
CA GLY A 282 6.84 9.84 10.80
C GLY A 282 7.76 8.77 11.37
N VAL A 283 8.63 9.16 12.29
CA VAL A 283 9.61 8.27 12.95
C VAL A 283 9.51 8.41 14.46
N SER A 284 9.64 7.29 15.17
CA SER A 284 9.63 7.20 16.63
C SER A 284 10.62 6.15 17.12
N LYS A 285 10.97 6.21 18.40
CA LYS A 285 11.69 5.13 19.14
C LYS A 285 10.73 4.15 19.83
N SER A 286 9.43 4.37 19.73
CA SER A 286 8.40 3.52 20.33
C SER A 286 7.27 3.25 19.32
N PRO A 287 6.66 2.05 19.33
CA PRO A 287 5.55 1.73 18.45
C PRO A 287 4.31 2.62 18.68
N LEU A 288 4.13 3.15 19.86
CA LEU A 288 3.04 4.07 20.23
C LEU A 288 3.51 5.53 20.30
N GLY A 289 4.62 5.87 19.65
CA GLY A 289 5.06 7.24 19.53
C GLY A 289 5.84 7.80 20.76
N PRO A 290 6.01 9.12 20.83
CA PRO A 290 5.53 10.11 19.86
C PRO A 290 6.25 10.01 18.50
N PHE A 291 5.49 10.13 17.41
CA PHE A 291 6.05 10.16 16.05
C PHE A 291 6.37 11.59 15.63
N THR A 292 7.55 11.79 15.08
CA THR A 292 7.95 13.05 14.45
C THR A 292 7.78 12.92 12.94
N LYS A 293 6.94 13.74 12.34
CA LYS A 293 6.77 13.80 10.88
C LYS A 293 8.05 14.22 10.19
N ALA A 294 8.43 13.51 9.14
CA ALA A 294 9.67 13.75 8.44
C ALA A 294 9.66 15.07 7.63
N ALA A 295 10.78 15.78 7.62
CA ALA A 295 10.90 17.06 6.93
C ALA A 295 10.83 16.94 5.39
N ASN A 296 11.08 15.72 4.84
CA ASN A 296 11.01 15.43 3.41
C ASN A 296 9.63 14.94 2.93
N ASN A 297 8.60 15.00 3.78
CA ASN A 297 7.22 14.74 3.36
C ASN A 297 6.72 15.79 2.35
N PRO A 298 5.82 15.39 1.41
CA PRO A 298 5.38 14.03 1.16
C PRO A 298 6.44 13.23 0.40
N VAL A 299 6.53 11.92 0.67
CA VAL A 299 7.47 11.01 -0.01
C VAL A 299 6.89 10.39 -1.28
N LEU A 300 5.56 10.42 -1.42
CA LEU A 300 4.84 9.98 -2.61
C LEU A 300 3.67 10.92 -2.86
N GLN A 301 3.59 11.52 -4.04
CA GLN A 301 2.54 12.46 -4.45
C GLN A 301 2.40 12.49 -5.97
N LYS A 302 1.38 13.17 -6.48
CA LYS A 302 1.19 13.38 -7.92
C LYS A 302 2.47 13.86 -8.60
N ASN A 303 2.71 13.39 -9.83
CA ASN A 303 3.88 13.79 -10.62
C ASN A 303 3.56 14.77 -11.78
N THR A 304 2.34 15.31 -11.81
CA THR A 304 1.88 16.20 -12.88
C THR A 304 2.71 17.47 -13.03
N LEU A 305 3.25 18.00 -11.93
CA LEU A 305 4.16 19.17 -11.96
C LEU A 305 5.53 18.85 -12.60
N LYS A 306 5.87 17.57 -12.75
CA LYS A 306 7.08 17.07 -13.40
C LYS A 306 6.80 16.51 -14.81
N GLY A 307 5.64 16.85 -15.40
CA GLY A 307 5.23 16.37 -16.72
C GLY A 307 4.65 14.95 -16.76
N GLY A 308 4.42 14.34 -15.61
CA GLY A 308 3.74 13.03 -15.50
C GLY A 308 2.22 13.14 -15.56
N ASN A 309 1.53 12.01 -15.41
CA ASN A 309 0.07 11.92 -15.48
C ASN A 309 -0.56 11.16 -14.31
N VAL A 310 0.20 10.91 -13.25
CA VAL A 310 -0.25 10.19 -12.06
C VAL A 310 -0.74 11.16 -11.00
N THR A 311 -1.89 10.86 -10.40
CA THR A 311 -2.52 11.64 -9.32
C THR A 311 -3.15 10.71 -8.29
N GLY A 312 -3.51 11.25 -7.12
CA GLY A 312 -4.26 10.52 -6.11
C GLY A 312 -3.51 9.29 -5.58
N THR A 313 -2.20 9.44 -5.35
CA THR A 313 -1.33 8.39 -4.82
C THR A 313 -1.52 8.24 -3.33
N GLY A 314 -1.87 7.06 -2.84
CA GLY A 314 -2.01 6.88 -1.40
C GLY A 314 -2.47 5.50 -0.98
N HIS A 315 -2.73 5.37 0.33
CA HIS A 315 -3.11 4.16 1.03
C HIS A 315 -2.16 3.02 0.69
N ASN A 316 -0.92 3.17 1.15
CA ASN A 316 0.16 2.28 0.76
C ASN A 316 0.32 1.09 1.71
N ASN A 317 0.83 0.00 1.16
CA ASN A 317 1.39 -1.13 1.89
C ASN A 317 2.88 -1.25 1.55
N ILE A 318 3.62 -2.02 2.35
CA ILE A 318 5.05 -2.28 2.16
C ILE A 318 5.24 -3.77 1.91
N ILE A 319 6.01 -4.10 0.88
CA ILE A 319 6.34 -5.48 0.53
C ILE A 319 7.82 -5.62 0.15
N TYR A 320 8.37 -6.79 0.37
CA TYR A 320 9.72 -7.14 -0.08
C TYR A 320 9.66 -8.06 -1.29
N SER A 321 10.67 -7.96 -2.15
CA SER A 321 10.92 -8.94 -3.20
C SER A 321 11.10 -10.35 -2.63
N SER A 322 10.91 -11.40 -3.43
CA SER A 322 10.96 -12.79 -2.94
C SER A 322 12.32 -13.19 -2.39
N ASP A 323 13.41 -12.51 -2.78
CA ASP A 323 14.74 -12.68 -2.20
C ASP A 323 15.04 -11.74 -1.01
N GLY A 324 14.08 -10.92 -0.62
CA GLY A 324 14.16 -9.99 0.51
C GLY A 324 15.09 -8.79 0.32
N LYS A 325 15.66 -8.58 -0.88
CA LYS A 325 16.66 -7.54 -1.10
C LYS A 325 16.09 -6.18 -1.44
N GLU A 326 14.93 -6.14 -2.10
CA GLU A 326 14.28 -4.91 -2.50
C GLU A 326 13.01 -4.69 -1.68
N MET A 327 12.78 -3.44 -1.30
CA MET A 327 11.57 -3.00 -0.62
C MET A 327 10.73 -2.17 -1.58
N PHE A 328 9.43 -2.40 -1.58
CA PHE A 328 8.47 -1.71 -2.43
C PHE A 328 7.36 -1.06 -1.63
N CYS A 329 6.94 0.11 -2.10
CA CYS A 329 5.70 0.77 -1.75
C CYS A 329 4.64 0.32 -2.76
N VAL A 330 3.60 -0.34 -2.29
CA VAL A 330 2.41 -0.71 -3.05
C VAL A 330 1.31 0.26 -2.68
N TYR A 331 0.63 0.87 -3.64
CA TYR A 331 -0.35 1.90 -3.37
C TYR A 331 -1.37 1.99 -4.50
N HIS A 332 -2.48 2.66 -4.26
CA HIS A 332 -3.35 3.00 -5.39
C HIS A 332 -3.05 4.41 -5.92
N ALA A 333 -3.31 4.58 -7.21
CA ALA A 333 -3.24 5.88 -7.86
C ALA A 333 -4.22 5.94 -9.04
N ARG A 334 -4.25 7.07 -9.72
CA ARG A 334 -5.01 7.33 -10.94
C ARG A 334 -4.11 7.89 -12.01
N THR A 335 -4.46 7.60 -13.26
CA THR A 335 -3.83 8.22 -14.43
C THR A 335 -4.91 8.87 -15.29
N LYS A 336 -4.51 9.66 -16.29
CA LYS A 336 -5.46 10.18 -17.26
C LYS A 336 -6.23 9.05 -17.99
N ALA A 337 -5.59 7.90 -18.22
CA ALA A 337 -6.22 6.76 -18.87
C ALA A 337 -7.20 6.00 -17.97
N THR A 338 -6.96 5.94 -16.67
CA THR A 338 -7.83 5.24 -15.71
C THR A 338 -8.98 6.11 -15.19
N GLY A 339 -8.93 7.42 -15.44
CA GLY A 339 -9.97 8.35 -14.97
C GLY A 339 -10.10 8.36 -13.45
N ASN A 340 -11.29 8.02 -12.96
CA ASN A 340 -11.58 7.94 -11.53
C ASN A 340 -11.26 6.58 -10.89
N ASP A 341 -10.93 5.57 -11.69
CA ASP A 341 -10.60 4.25 -11.17
C ASP A 341 -9.30 4.29 -10.39
N ARG A 342 -9.31 3.73 -9.19
CA ARG A 342 -8.12 3.45 -8.42
C ARG A 342 -7.46 2.18 -8.98
N VAL A 343 -6.19 2.28 -9.34
CA VAL A 343 -5.40 1.17 -9.89
C VAL A 343 -4.13 0.98 -9.08
N VAL A 344 -3.64 -0.24 -9.03
CA VAL A 344 -2.47 -0.60 -8.23
C VAL A 344 -1.19 -0.16 -8.91
N PHE A 345 -0.31 0.44 -8.13
CA PHE A 345 1.06 0.81 -8.47
C PHE A 345 2.03 0.13 -7.50
N ILE A 346 3.23 -0.15 -7.98
CA ILE A 346 4.34 -0.64 -7.18
C ILE A 346 5.61 0.11 -7.58
N ASP A 347 6.25 0.74 -6.60
CA ASP A 347 7.53 1.44 -6.81
C ASP A 347 8.51 1.09 -5.71
N ARG A 348 9.79 1.03 -6.06
CA ARG A 348 10.87 0.76 -5.10
C ARG A 348 10.90 1.83 -4.03
N MET A 349 11.23 1.43 -2.82
CA MET A 349 11.48 2.35 -1.72
C MET A 349 12.74 1.98 -0.96
N THR A 350 13.33 2.96 -0.32
CA THR A 350 14.55 2.78 0.46
C THR A 350 14.47 3.54 1.78
N VAL A 351 15.10 2.99 2.82
CA VAL A 351 15.40 3.72 4.06
C VAL A 351 16.91 3.73 4.22
N LYS A 352 17.50 4.92 4.10
CA LYS A 352 18.92 5.15 4.23
C LYS A 352 19.18 6.32 5.17
N ASP A 353 20.05 6.15 6.14
CA ASP A 353 20.42 7.16 7.14
C ASP A 353 19.17 7.76 7.83
N GLY A 354 18.21 6.89 8.20
CA GLY A 354 16.95 7.28 8.83
C GLY A 354 15.93 7.93 7.89
N LYS A 355 16.26 8.14 6.62
CA LYS A 355 15.42 8.82 5.64
C LYS A 355 14.75 7.82 4.69
N LEU A 356 13.41 7.85 4.66
CA LEU A 356 12.61 7.07 3.73
C LEU A 356 12.43 7.84 2.41
N VAL A 357 12.59 7.13 1.29
CA VAL A 357 12.38 7.64 -0.06
C VAL A 357 11.60 6.60 -0.86
N VAL A 358 10.50 7.02 -1.50
CA VAL A 358 9.78 6.25 -2.52
C VAL A 358 10.24 6.73 -3.88
N HIS A 359 10.70 5.81 -4.73
CA HIS A 359 11.20 6.10 -6.09
C HIS A 359 10.05 6.12 -7.11
N GLY A 360 8.99 6.87 -6.79
CA GLY A 360 7.74 6.95 -7.53
C GLY A 360 7.03 8.31 -7.45
N PRO A 361 5.82 8.43 -8.05
CA PRO A 361 5.17 7.42 -8.88
C PRO A 361 5.81 7.33 -10.27
N THR A 362 6.05 6.11 -10.75
CA THR A 362 6.64 5.88 -12.07
C THR A 362 5.62 5.24 -13.03
N THR A 363 5.74 5.57 -14.34
CA THR A 363 5.00 4.93 -15.43
C THR A 363 5.93 4.43 -16.54
N THR A 364 7.23 4.67 -16.38
CA THR A 364 8.29 4.18 -17.28
C THR A 364 8.68 2.74 -16.93
N PRO A 365 9.25 1.97 -17.88
CA PRO A 365 9.72 0.61 -17.62
C PRO A 365 10.71 0.55 -16.44
N GLN A 366 10.44 -0.36 -15.52
CA GLN A 366 11.26 -0.70 -14.36
C GLN A 366 11.69 -2.16 -14.44
N LEU A 367 12.82 -2.52 -13.86
CA LEU A 367 13.20 -3.94 -13.73
C LEU A 367 12.16 -4.68 -12.88
N LEU A 368 11.89 -5.94 -13.22
CA LEU A 368 11.10 -6.80 -12.33
C LEU A 368 11.71 -6.84 -10.93
N PRO A 369 10.89 -7.05 -9.88
CA PRO A 369 11.39 -7.31 -8.55
C PRO A 369 12.40 -8.45 -8.55
N SER A 370 13.44 -8.35 -7.71
CA SER A 370 14.46 -9.39 -7.62
C SER A 370 13.88 -10.70 -7.08
N ALA A 371 14.44 -11.84 -7.57
CA ALA A 371 14.05 -13.17 -7.16
C ALA A 371 15.31 -14.01 -6.86
N PRO A 372 15.20 -15.12 -6.10
CA PRO A 372 16.32 -16.01 -5.83
C PRO A 372 16.99 -16.48 -7.12
N VAL A 373 18.31 -16.65 -7.06
CA VAL A 373 19.08 -17.16 -8.19
C VAL A 373 18.60 -18.58 -8.53
N GLY A 374 18.06 -18.77 -9.73
CA GLY A 374 17.44 -20.03 -10.19
C GLY A 374 15.97 -19.92 -10.55
N GLU A 375 15.24 -18.91 -10.07
CA GLU A 375 13.84 -18.65 -10.44
C GLU A 375 13.69 -17.58 -11.55
N GLN A 376 14.77 -16.87 -11.89
CA GLN A 376 14.77 -15.81 -12.91
C GLN A 376 14.61 -16.31 -14.37
N ASN A 377 14.59 -17.62 -14.60
CA ASN A 377 14.53 -18.25 -15.92
C ASN A 377 13.29 -19.13 -16.16
N LYS A 378 12.26 -19.03 -15.33
CA LYS A 378 10.99 -19.72 -15.58
C LYS A 378 9.94 -18.85 -16.22
#